data_07490314b4dd3c5b30cf99af0b06f270
#
_entry.id   07490314b4dd3c5b30cf99af0b06f270
#
_cell.length_a   1.000
_cell.length_b   1.000
_cell.length_c   1.000
_cell.angle_alpha   90.00
_cell.angle_beta   90.00
_cell.angle_gamma   90.00
#
_symmetry.space_group_name_H-M   'P 1'
#
loop_
_entity.id
_entity.type
_entity.pdbx_description
1 polymer ?
#
loop_
_entity_poly.entity_id
_entity_poly.type
_entity_poly.pdbx_seq_one_letter_code
_entity_poly.pdbx_strand_id
1 'polypeptide(L)'
;MLIYLIKFFGWTIAHVPEAWLHALSKGLGDLIYWLLPKRRRIVLSNLHHAFPERDESWRRWVARQSSRRMIETGLLACAIPFLSERRLLTILSCGSELHSILEAHARNPDPTLICTAHLAYWEALPILPFALRRMPSELGVIYRPLKSVALNNWVKRSRERFGARLLSRRDGMSEAMKILRRRNFVGLLFDQNAGDKGALATFLGRICSTSELPGLWTEKFSANVVIAYPRRLGFWRAEVHADMLPKNTDSKFVTLALNQWLETKLESDDDLCASWLWMHNRWRTQNRPDIRLRLEAKRNLLDAEMSFRGWRRLPRKTRIVVRLPNWLGDVVMLIPLLRALRISRPDAELTLIGKAVFQTVAEAAGVADHYESLPARGPAYWRHFHHLRFRHPDVYLLFTNSFRGDLEAWLTRTPQRFGIKRPGKLRFGLTNQYRIPRGCDESQQHQLELWENYLRHFGLNAAPDRAPLAAATPRESGRIGLIAGSENFPGKRWPVQHWRALIEAMPDQSFVLFGTSADRSITDQIAEGYSTQRVENLAGKTNMEQFMNRLGGCRLLVSNDTGGMHLANAMGVPVIGLFGPTNPVRTGPVFNSPVQILQPPGCPRTGGGSLTDLLPATVVAGIRNIVGGTIP
;
A
#
# COMPACT_ATOMS: atom_id res chain seq x y z
N MET A 1 -0.80 44.54 -5.19
CA MET A 1 -2.24 44.30 -5.23
C MET A 1 -2.66 43.21 -4.27
N LEU A 2 -2.22 41.94 -4.38
CA LEU A 2 -2.67 40.82 -3.53
C LEU A 2 -2.53 41.06 -2.02
N ILE A 3 -1.41 41.63 -1.55
CA ILE A 3 -1.20 41.89 -0.11
C ILE A 3 -2.20 42.92 0.45
N TYR A 4 -2.57 43.92 -0.32
CA TYR A 4 -3.56 44.93 0.10
C TYR A 4 -4.96 44.31 0.19
N LEU A 5 -5.31 43.44 -0.75
CA LEU A 5 -6.57 42.69 -0.69
C LEU A 5 -6.63 41.78 0.55
N ILE A 6 -5.56 41.07 0.87
CA ILE A 6 -5.47 40.21 2.06
C ILE A 6 -5.57 41.06 3.34
N LYS A 7 -4.90 42.20 3.39
CA LYS A 7 -4.98 43.13 4.54
C LYS A 7 -6.41 43.68 4.70
N PHE A 8 -7.03 44.16 3.61
CA PHE A 8 -8.40 44.64 3.63
C PHE A 8 -9.36 43.56 4.07
N PHE A 9 -9.25 42.36 3.53
CA PHE A 9 -10.05 41.21 3.95
C PHE A 9 -9.86 40.89 5.43
N GLY A 10 -8.62 40.82 5.92
CA GLY A 10 -8.32 40.58 7.34
C GLY A 10 -8.89 41.66 8.26
N TRP A 11 -8.77 42.94 7.84
CA TRP A 11 -9.36 44.07 8.55
C TRP A 11 -10.91 43.96 8.62
N THR A 12 -11.56 43.65 7.50
CA THR A 12 -13.00 43.43 7.44
C THR A 12 -13.43 42.32 8.41
N ILE A 13 -12.76 41.14 8.32
CA ILE A 13 -13.03 40.01 9.22
C ILE A 13 -12.88 40.40 10.69
N ALA A 14 -11.90 41.21 11.05
CA ALA A 14 -11.68 41.66 12.42
C ALA A 14 -12.85 42.53 12.96
N HIS A 15 -13.63 43.16 12.10
CA HIS A 15 -14.74 44.06 12.50
C HIS A 15 -16.13 43.42 12.36
N VAL A 16 -16.23 42.24 11.71
CA VAL A 16 -17.51 41.51 11.62
C VAL A 16 -17.81 40.81 12.95
N PRO A 17 -19.10 40.81 13.42
CA PRO A 17 -19.48 40.08 14.62
C PRO A 17 -19.16 38.60 14.56
N GLU A 18 -18.66 38.02 15.67
CA GLU A 18 -18.20 36.61 15.73
C GLU A 18 -19.32 35.62 15.37
N ALA A 19 -20.58 35.91 15.71
CA ALA A 19 -21.73 35.06 15.36
C ALA A 19 -21.88 34.90 13.83
N TRP A 20 -21.68 35.99 13.08
CA TRP A 20 -21.76 35.98 11.61
C TRP A 20 -20.57 35.22 10.99
N LEU A 21 -19.36 35.43 11.54
CA LEU A 21 -18.16 34.72 11.12
C LEU A 21 -18.27 33.20 11.39
N HIS A 22 -18.88 32.83 12.51
CA HIS A 22 -19.15 31.45 12.85
C HIS A 22 -20.12 30.80 11.85
N ALA A 23 -21.22 31.49 11.53
CA ALA A 23 -22.16 31.02 10.52
C ALA A 23 -21.51 30.92 9.14
N LEU A 24 -20.72 31.94 8.76
CA LEU A 24 -19.95 31.95 7.51
C LEU A 24 -18.95 30.79 7.44
N SER A 25 -18.19 30.55 8.51
CA SER A 25 -17.21 29.47 8.56
C SER A 25 -17.85 28.09 8.41
N LYS A 26 -19.03 27.88 9.00
CA LYS A 26 -19.83 26.65 8.81
C LYS A 26 -20.29 26.51 7.37
N GLY A 27 -20.89 27.55 6.79
CA GLY A 27 -21.39 27.53 5.41
C GLY A 27 -20.27 27.32 4.39
N LEU A 28 -19.18 28.08 4.50
CA LEU A 28 -18.01 27.92 3.60
C LEU A 28 -17.31 26.56 3.80
N GLY A 29 -17.20 26.07 5.03
CA GLY A 29 -16.62 24.76 5.31
C GLY A 29 -17.43 23.63 4.68
N ASP A 30 -18.76 23.70 4.77
CA ASP A 30 -19.66 22.77 4.09
C ASP A 30 -19.57 22.88 2.56
N LEU A 31 -19.54 24.09 2.04
CA LEU A 31 -19.41 24.35 0.61
C LEU A 31 -18.11 23.73 0.07
N ILE A 32 -16.98 23.98 0.73
CA ILE A 32 -15.68 23.41 0.36
C ILE A 32 -15.69 21.88 0.44
N TYR A 33 -16.29 21.31 1.48
CA TYR A 33 -16.45 19.87 1.62
C TYR A 33 -17.20 19.27 0.40
N TRP A 34 -18.21 19.94 -0.13
CA TRP A 34 -18.97 19.47 -1.28
C TRP A 34 -18.32 19.80 -2.62
N LEU A 35 -17.80 21.00 -2.80
CA LEU A 35 -17.23 21.48 -4.07
C LEU A 35 -15.83 20.92 -4.39
N LEU A 36 -15.09 20.43 -3.37
CA LEU A 36 -13.74 19.89 -3.58
C LEU A 36 -13.70 18.35 -3.45
N PRO A 37 -14.29 17.59 -4.41
CA PRO A 37 -14.44 16.14 -4.28
C PRO A 37 -13.10 15.40 -4.17
N LYS A 38 -12.02 15.93 -4.77
CA LYS A 38 -10.67 15.36 -4.63
C LYS A 38 -10.17 15.48 -3.18
N ARG A 39 -10.36 16.62 -2.53
CA ARG A 39 -9.95 16.84 -1.14
C ARG A 39 -10.80 16.03 -0.18
N ARG A 40 -12.12 16.04 -0.35
CA ARG A 40 -13.04 15.19 0.41
C ARG A 40 -12.65 13.72 0.36
N ARG A 41 -12.29 13.21 -0.81
CA ARG A 41 -11.84 11.81 -0.96
C ARG A 41 -10.56 11.54 -0.16
N ILE A 42 -9.58 12.45 -0.16
CA ILE A 42 -8.35 12.30 0.62
C ILE A 42 -8.69 12.22 2.12
N VAL A 43 -9.51 13.14 2.62
CA VAL A 43 -9.91 13.17 4.04
C VAL A 43 -10.63 11.88 4.43
N LEU A 44 -11.67 11.48 3.66
CA LEU A 44 -12.43 10.26 3.94
C LEU A 44 -11.56 9.01 3.84
N SER A 45 -10.67 8.92 2.85
CA SER A 45 -9.72 7.82 2.73
C SER A 45 -8.77 7.77 3.93
N ASN A 46 -8.23 8.91 4.35
CA ASN A 46 -7.35 8.99 5.52
C ASN A 46 -8.08 8.53 6.79
N LEU A 47 -9.29 8.99 7.01
CA LEU A 47 -10.12 8.60 8.15
C LEU A 47 -10.49 7.10 8.11
N HIS A 48 -10.81 6.57 6.93
CA HIS A 48 -11.14 5.15 6.79
C HIS A 48 -9.95 4.23 7.09
N HIS A 49 -8.72 4.65 6.76
CA HIS A 49 -7.51 3.89 7.07
C HIS A 49 -7.09 4.07 8.54
N ALA A 50 -7.27 5.26 9.08
CA ALA A 50 -6.92 5.57 10.47
C ALA A 50 -7.86 4.87 11.46
N PHE A 51 -9.18 4.95 11.20
CA PHE A 51 -10.25 4.48 12.09
C PHE A 51 -11.20 3.52 11.34
N PRO A 52 -10.74 2.33 10.95
CA PRO A 52 -11.57 1.37 10.21
C PRO A 52 -12.75 0.85 11.04
N GLU A 53 -12.62 0.85 12.38
CA GLU A 53 -13.64 0.41 13.36
C GLU A 53 -14.78 1.40 13.56
N ARG A 54 -14.55 2.69 13.26
CA ARG A 54 -15.60 3.72 13.36
C ARG A 54 -16.56 3.61 12.17
N ASP A 55 -17.81 3.97 12.36
CA ASP A 55 -18.79 3.94 11.29
C ASP A 55 -18.60 5.07 10.25
N GLU A 56 -19.29 4.95 9.13
CA GLU A 56 -19.17 5.91 8.02
C GLU A 56 -19.80 7.27 8.38
N SER A 57 -20.79 7.32 9.25
CA SER A 57 -21.44 8.55 9.71
C SER A 57 -20.49 9.39 10.55
N TRP A 58 -19.76 8.76 11.47
CA TRP A 58 -18.71 9.41 12.25
C TRP A 58 -17.58 9.94 11.36
N ARG A 59 -17.07 9.13 10.41
CA ARG A 59 -16.02 9.59 9.48
C ARG A 59 -16.46 10.79 8.65
N ARG A 60 -17.70 10.81 8.18
CA ARG A 60 -18.28 11.96 7.45
C ARG A 60 -18.42 13.18 8.34
N TRP A 61 -18.83 12.98 9.58
CA TRP A 61 -18.94 14.05 10.58
C TRP A 61 -17.57 14.68 10.84
N VAL A 62 -16.52 13.89 11.15
CA VAL A 62 -15.15 14.37 11.35
C VAL A 62 -14.65 15.12 10.10
N ALA A 63 -14.83 14.57 8.92
CA ALA A 63 -14.40 15.20 7.68
C ALA A 63 -15.06 16.56 7.44
N ARG A 64 -16.36 16.66 7.72
CA ARG A 64 -17.12 17.90 7.60
C ARG A 64 -16.71 18.92 8.64
N GLN A 65 -16.56 18.51 9.91
CA GLN A 65 -16.11 19.40 10.98
C GLN A 65 -14.68 19.89 10.73
N SER A 66 -13.77 19.03 10.30
CA SER A 66 -12.41 19.44 9.95
C SER A 66 -12.38 20.51 8.85
N SER A 67 -13.27 20.42 7.85
CA SER A 67 -13.40 21.46 6.82
C SER A 67 -13.88 22.79 7.40
N ARG A 68 -14.87 22.78 8.29
CA ARG A 68 -15.40 23.97 8.96
C ARG A 68 -14.35 24.64 9.84
N ARG A 69 -13.63 23.84 10.66
CA ARG A 69 -12.58 24.33 11.57
C ARG A 69 -11.36 24.86 10.84
N MET A 70 -11.04 24.30 9.67
CA MET A 70 -10.01 24.86 8.82
C MET A 70 -10.35 26.27 8.32
N ILE A 71 -11.60 26.52 7.91
CA ILE A 71 -12.06 27.86 7.53
C ILE A 71 -12.06 28.79 8.75
N GLU A 72 -12.56 28.33 9.87
CA GLU A 72 -12.57 29.06 11.14
C GLU A 72 -11.15 29.52 11.54
N THR A 73 -10.17 28.63 11.47
CA THR A 73 -8.75 28.92 11.72
C THR A 73 -8.17 29.86 10.68
N GLY A 74 -8.51 29.69 9.41
CA GLY A 74 -8.05 30.58 8.33
C GLY A 74 -8.58 32.02 8.47
N LEU A 75 -9.85 32.18 8.83
CA LEU A 75 -10.43 33.51 9.13
C LEU A 75 -9.73 34.16 10.33
N LEU A 76 -9.47 33.40 11.39
CA LEU A 76 -8.72 33.88 12.55
C LEU A 76 -7.32 34.33 12.17
N ALA A 77 -6.58 33.52 11.42
CA ALA A 77 -5.22 33.87 10.97
C ALA A 77 -5.16 35.20 10.19
N CYS A 78 -6.19 35.48 9.37
CA CYS A 78 -6.30 36.76 8.64
C CYS A 78 -6.68 37.92 9.57
N ALA A 79 -7.50 37.68 10.60
CA ALA A 79 -7.99 38.72 11.52
C ALA A 79 -6.96 39.11 12.59
N ILE A 80 -6.15 38.18 13.10
CA ILE A 80 -5.17 38.41 14.19
C ILE A 80 -4.39 39.71 14.07
N PRO A 81 -3.86 40.11 12.87
CA PRO A 81 -3.11 41.35 12.73
C PRO A 81 -3.91 42.63 13.06
N PHE A 82 -5.24 42.56 13.05
CA PHE A 82 -6.16 43.69 13.16
C PHE A 82 -7.03 43.63 14.42
N LEU A 83 -6.95 42.55 15.22
CA LEU A 83 -7.70 42.43 16.47
C LEU A 83 -7.11 43.32 17.56
N SER A 84 -7.98 43.89 18.39
CA SER A 84 -7.58 44.62 19.59
C SER A 84 -6.98 43.69 20.65
N GLU A 85 -6.12 44.20 21.52
CA GLU A 85 -5.51 43.44 22.61
C GLU A 85 -6.56 42.73 23.48
N ARG A 86 -7.65 43.42 23.81
CA ARG A 86 -8.75 42.83 24.56
C ARG A 86 -9.35 41.59 23.87
N ARG A 87 -9.52 41.61 22.55
CA ARG A 87 -10.02 40.46 21.80
C ARG A 87 -8.96 39.34 21.68
N LEU A 88 -7.70 39.70 21.51
CA LEU A 88 -6.59 38.73 21.45
C LEU A 88 -6.50 37.90 22.74
N LEU A 89 -6.65 38.54 23.91
CA LEU A 89 -6.61 37.90 25.22
C LEU A 89 -7.81 36.94 25.45
N THR A 90 -8.89 37.05 24.69
CA THR A 90 -10.03 36.14 24.77
C THR A 90 -9.89 34.90 23.86
N ILE A 91 -8.93 34.87 22.96
CA ILE A 91 -8.76 33.76 21.99
C ILE A 91 -8.13 32.54 22.64
N LEU A 92 -7.05 32.73 23.40
CA LEU A 92 -6.32 31.67 24.06
C LEU A 92 -6.32 31.86 25.57
N SER A 93 -6.73 30.83 26.29
CA SER A 93 -6.44 30.63 27.70
C SER A 93 -5.37 29.55 27.87
N CYS A 94 -4.77 29.46 29.03
CA CYS A 94 -3.71 28.50 29.31
C CYS A 94 -4.14 27.61 30.48
N GLY A 95 -3.97 26.31 30.32
CA GLY A 95 -4.15 25.32 31.39
C GLY A 95 -3.08 25.44 32.46
N SER A 96 -3.36 24.91 33.64
CA SER A 96 -2.48 24.91 34.81
C SER A 96 -1.14 24.24 34.54
N GLU A 97 -1.14 23.19 33.72
CA GLU A 97 0.06 22.40 33.38
C GLU A 97 1.10 23.26 32.65
N LEU A 98 0.66 24.09 31.71
CA LEU A 98 1.57 24.99 30.96
C LEU A 98 2.17 26.05 31.89
N HIS A 99 1.38 26.60 32.82
CA HIS A 99 1.88 27.54 33.82
C HIS A 99 2.94 26.88 34.71
N SER A 100 2.69 25.68 35.23
CA SER A 100 3.64 24.94 36.06
C SER A 100 4.97 24.65 35.35
N ILE A 101 4.90 24.30 34.06
CA ILE A 101 6.11 24.07 33.23
C ILE A 101 6.93 25.35 33.07
N LEU A 102 6.26 26.49 32.81
CA LEU A 102 6.94 27.78 32.64
C LEU A 102 7.56 28.28 33.96
N GLU A 103 6.87 28.06 35.09
CA GLU A 103 7.42 28.39 36.42
C GLU A 103 8.62 27.51 36.80
N ALA A 104 8.55 26.22 36.49
CA ALA A 104 9.68 25.31 36.72
C ALA A 104 10.90 25.73 35.87
N HIS A 105 10.68 26.08 34.62
CA HIS A 105 11.73 26.59 33.74
C HIS A 105 12.32 27.92 34.24
N ALA A 106 11.49 28.84 34.75
CA ALA A 106 11.94 30.13 35.26
C ALA A 106 12.86 29.96 36.49
N ARG A 107 12.62 28.91 37.31
CA ARG A 107 13.45 28.57 38.46
C ARG A 107 14.76 27.87 38.06
N ASN A 108 14.70 26.98 37.07
CA ASN A 108 15.85 26.22 36.58
C ASN A 108 15.77 26.11 35.06
N PRO A 109 16.36 27.06 34.30
CA PRO A 109 16.31 27.04 32.85
C PRO A 109 16.98 25.82 32.24
N ASP A 110 16.23 25.07 31.40
CA ASP A 110 16.74 23.97 30.58
C ASP A 110 16.36 24.20 29.12
N PRO A 111 17.18 23.73 28.14
CA PRO A 111 16.78 23.75 26.74
C PRO A 111 15.43 23.07 26.60
N THR A 112 14.46 23.74 25.96
CA THR A 112 13.10 23.20 25.87
C THR A 112 12.55 23.31 24.45
N LEU A 113 12.08 22.16 23.93
CA LEU A 113 11.36 22.07 22.66
C LEU A 113 9.86 22.10 22.94
N ILE A 114 9.17 23.08 22.36
CA ILE A 114 7.71 23.12 22.33
C ILE A 114 7.25 22.49 21.03
N CYS A 115 6.82 21.21 21.11
CA CYS A 115 6.26 20.48 19.98
C CYS A 115 4.75 20.71 19.93
N THR A 116 4.20 21.02 18.76
CA THR A 116 2.76 21.18 18.58
C THR A 116 2.29 20.51 17.28
N ALA A 117 0.98 20.24 17.20
CA ALA A 117 0.34 19.70 16.01
C ALA A 117 -0.63 20.72 15.40
N HIS A 118 -1.02 20.50 14.13
CA HIS A 118 -2.00 21.33 13.43
C HIS A 118 -3.42 21.02 13.93
N LEU A 119 -3.68 21.28 15.22
CA LEU A 119 -4.97 21.20 15.89
C LEU A 119 -5.72 22.55 15.82
N ALA A 120 -6.86 22.67 16.47
CA ALA A 120 -7.66 23.90 16.45
C ALA A 120 -6.81 25.15 16.72
N TYR A 121 -6.97 26.18 15.92
CA TYR A 121 -6.32 27.49 16.09
C TYR A 121 -4.81 27.50 16.26
N TRP A 122 -4.06 26.51 15.72
CA TRP A 122 -2.59 26.51 15.77
C TRP A 122 -1.96 27.83 15.26
N GLU A 123 -2.66 28.55 14.37
CA GLU A 123 -2.25 29.87 13.86
C GLU A 123 -2.30 30.97 14.93
N ALA A 124 -3.01 30.77 16.03
CA ALA A 124 -3.08 31.69 17.17
C ALA A 124 -1.99 31.42 18.21
N LEU A 125 -1.29 30.28 18.19
CA LEU A 125 -0.22 29.98 19.15
C LEU A 125 0.86 31.06 19.29
N PRO A 126 1.24 31.83 18.25
CA PRO A 126 2.13 32.99 18.42
C PRO A 126 1.61 34.08 19.36
N ILE A 127 0.31 34.10 19.69
CA ILE A 127 -0.27 35.04 20.67
C ILE A 127 0.02 34.57 22.11
N LEU A 128 0.37 33.32 22.31
CA LEU A 128 0.54 32.71 23.64
C LEU A 128 1.48 33.50 24.58
N PRO A 129 2.63 33.99 24.12
CA PRO A 129 3.50 34.85 24.91
C PRO A 129 2.79 36.10 25.48
N PHE A 130 2.01 36.74 24.64
CA PHE A 130 1.23 37.90 25.05
C PHE A 130 0.10 37.54 26.04
N ALA A 131 -0.57 36.40 25.83
CA ALA A 131 -1.64 35.92 26.72
C ALA A 131 -1.11 35.52 28.10
N LEU A 132 0.09 35.01 28.21
CA LEU A 132 0.71 34.56 29.46
C LEU A 132 1.22 35.71 30.35
N ARG A 133 1.36 36.95 29.84
CA ARG A 133 1.92 38.12 30.55
C ARG A 133 3.29 37.90 31.21
N ARG A 134 3.85 36.71 31.13
CA ARG A 134 5.18 36.31 31.60
C ARG A 134 5.79 35.40 30.53
N MET A 135 6.80 35.91 29.86
CA MET A 135 7.52 35.14 28.85
C MET A 135 8.79 34.55 29.41
N PRO A 136 9.15 33.34 28.91
CA PRO A 136 10.54 32.93 28.92
C PRO A 136 11.38 34.00 28.20
N SER A 137 12.64 34.11 28.55
CA SER A 137 13.54 35.13 28.03
C SER A 137 13.65 35.16 26.51
N GLU A 138 13.46 34.00 25.82
CA GLU A 138 13.47 33.91 24.36
C GLU A 138 12.63 32.71 23.86
N LEU A 139 11.78 32.94 22.84
CA LEU A 139 11.05 31.90 22.13
C LEU A 139 11.29 32.00 20.63
N GLY A 140 12.00 31.01 20.06
CA GLY A 140 12.10 30.84 18.60
C GLY A 140 11.03 29.89 18.08
N VAL A 141 10.38 30.21 16.97
CA VAL A 141 9.37 29.33 16.34
C VAL A 141 9.78 29.01 14.91
N ILE A 142 9.95 27.72 14.63
CA ILE A 142 10.29 27.24 13.28
C ILE A 142 9.07 27.34 12.38
N TYR A 143 9.22 28.03 11.24
CA TYR A 143 8.14 28.15 10.27
C TYR A 143 8.62 27.91 8.83
N ARG A 144 7.68 27.61 7.95
CA ARG A 144 7.92 27.52 6.51
C ARG A 144 7.66 28.87 5.83
N PRO A 145 8.66 29.52 5.23
CA PRO A 145 8.47 30.79 4.53
C PRO A 145 7.46 30.66 3.38
N LEU A 146 6.66 31.70 3.20
CA LEU A 146 5.75 31.83 2.07
C LEU A 146 6.52 32.20 0.80
N LYS A 147 5.98 31.81 -0.37
CA LYS A 147 6.63 32.12 -1.67
C LYS A 147 6.71 33.61 -1.96
N SER A 148 5.70 34.40 -1.60
CA SER A 148 5.67 35.84 -1.75
C SER A 148 6.45 36.49 -0.61
N VAL A 149 7.54 37.17 -0.92
CA VAL A 149 8.40 37.90 0.05
C VAL A 149 7.59 38.94 0.84
N ALA A 150 6.78 39.75 0.15
CA ALA A 150 5.95 40.77 0.80
C ALA A 150 4.94 40.19 1.79
N LEU A 151 4.25 39.11 1.40
CA LEU A 151 3.32 38.41 2.27
C LEU A 151 4.04 37.70 3.43
N ASN A 152 5.18 37.08 3.15
CA ASN A 152 6.01 36.45 4.17
C ASN A 152 6.46 37.46 5.25
N ASN A 153 6.98 38.62 4.83
CA ASN A 153 7.43 39.65 5.76
C ASN A 153 6.28 40.24 6.57
N TRP A 154 5.11 40.39 5.98
CA TRP A 154 3.94 40.86 6.69
C TRP A 154 3.47 39.85 7.74
N VAL A 155 3.33 38.57 7.39
CA VAL A 155 2.95 37.48 8.32
C VAL A 155 4.00 37.36 9.43
N LYS A 156 5.29 37.44 9.10
CA LYS A 156 6.37 37.37 10.08
C LYS A 156 6.22 38.49 11.12
N ARG A 157 6.16 39.75 10.66
CA ARG A 157 6.01 40.93 11.56
C ARG A 157 4.74 40.84 12.40
N SER A 158 3.64 40.39 11.81
CA SER A 158 2.35 40.22 12.51
C SER A 158 2.41 39.23 13.68
N ARG A 159 3.22 38.17 13.56
CA ARG A 159 3.36 37.15 14.61
C ARG A 159 4.45 37.52 15.63
N GLU A 160 5.55 38.11 15.18
CA GLU A 160 6.69 38.53 16.04
C GLU A 160 6.32 39.64 17.03
N ARG A 161 5.28 40.45 16.75
CA ARG A 161 4.80 41.50 17.66
C ARG A 161 4.35 40.99 19.05
N PHE A 162 4.14 39.69 19.18
CA PHE A 162 3.72 39.05 20.43
C PHE A 162 4.88 38.48 21.26
N GLY A 163 6.13 38.72 20.85
CA GLY A 163 7.33 38.31 21.59
C GLY A 163 7.98 37.00 21.08
N ALA A 164 7.33 36.23 20.18
CA ALA A 164 7.97 35.09 19.56
C ALA A 164 8.83 35.53 18.37
N ARG A 165 9.98 34.87 18.14
CA ARG A 165 10.88 35.10 17.02
C ARG A 165 10.67 34.00 15.96
N LEU A 166 10.25 34.38 14.75
CA LEU A 166 10.02 33.43 13.66
C LEU A 166 11.30 33.07 12.91
N LEU A 167 11.66 31.79 12.93
CA LEU A 167 12.87 31.23 12.36
C LEU A 167 12.54 30.41 11.11
N SER A 168 13.08 30.81 9.97
CA SER A 168 12.88 30.07 8.73
C SER A 168 13.51 28.68 8.82
N ARG A 169 12.78 27.65 8.43
CA ARG A 169 13.33 26.27 8.36
C ARG A 169 14.50 26.12 7.39
N ARG A 170 14.80 27.12 6.55
CA ARG A 170 15.94 27.12 5.63
C ARG A 170 17.16 27.77 6.28
N ASP A 171 16.98 28.98 6.77
CA ASP A 171 18.09 29.87 7.19
C ASP A 171 18.11 30.10 8.70
N GLY A 172 17.03 29.78 9.42
CA GLY A 172 16.90 30.05 10.86
C GLY A 172 17.34 28.90 11.78
N MET A 173 17.82 27.77 11.23
CA MET A 173 18.16 26.60 12.04
C MET A 173 19.35 26.83 12.98
N SER A 174 20.35 27.57 12.53
CA SER A 174 21.51 27.93 13.37
C SER A 174 21.10 28.81 14.56
N GLU A 175 20.16 29.72 14.34
CA GLU A 175 19.65 30.56 15.42
C GLU A 175 18.79 29.80 16.41
N ALA A 176 17.95 28.89 15.95
CA ALA A 176 17.21 27.98 16.82
C ALA A 176 18.15 27.17 17.73
N MET A 177 19.24 26.67 17.18
CA MET A 177 20.26 25.96 17.98
C MET A 177 20.97 26.87 19.00
N LYS A 178 21.17 28.16 18.67
CA LYS A 178 21.73 29.12 19.66
C LYS A 178 20.75 29.39 20.80
N ILE A 179 19.45 29.49 20.50
CA ILE A 179 18.39 29.67 21.50
C ILE A 179 18.39 28.48 22.48
N LEU A 180 18.46 27.25 21.96
CA LEU A 180 18.55 26.05 22.82
C LEU A 180 19.84 26.04 23.66
N ARG A 181 21.00 26.43 23.10
CA ARG A 181 22.24 26.56 23.89
C ARG A 181 22.12 27.56 25.02
N ARG A 182 21.36 28.64 24.83
CA ARG A 182 21.04 29.63 25.88
C ARG A 182 19.94 29.15 26.84
N ARG A 183 19.60 27.84 26.79
CA ARG A 183 18.59 27.21 27.64
C ARG A 183 17.22 27.87 27.53
N ASN A 184 16.80 28.20 26.33
CA ASN A 184 15.51 28.83 26.01
C ASN A 184 14.62 27.92 25.16
N PHE A 185 13.49 28.44 24.71
CA PHE A 185 12.44 27.68 24.04
C PHE A 185 12.54 27.74 22.53
N VAL A 186 12.36 26.57 21.88
CA VAL A 186 12.14 26.51 20.43
C VAL A 186 10.86 25.74 20.13
N GLY A 187 9.91 26.43 19.48
CA GLY A 187 8.64 25.86 19.02
C GLY A 187 8.70 25.31 17.61
N LEU A 188 8.08 24.15 17.38
CA LEU A 188 7.97 23.53 16.06
C LEU A 188 6.70 22.67 15.92
N LEU A 189 6.21 22.57 14.68
CA LEU A 189 5.12 21.67 14.29
C LEU A 189 5.72 20.34 13.82
N PHE A 190 5.26 19.20 14.39
CA PHE A 190 5.88 17.89 14.15
C PHE A 190 5.04 16.94 13.28
N ASP A 191 3.75 17.22 13.10
CA ASP A 191 2.74 16.29 12.60
C ASP A 191 2.55 16.26 11.08
N GLN A 192 3.30 17.07 10.32
CA GLN A 192 3.19 17.06 8.86
C GLN A 192 4.13 16.03 8.20
N ASN A 193 3.81 15.68 6.96
CA ASN A 193 4.67 14.85 6.12
C ASN A 193 6.03 15.54 5.89
N ALA A 194 7.11 14.88 6.28
CA ALA A 194 8.47 15.42 6.17
C ALA A 194 9.09 15.30 4.76
N GLY A 195 8.38 14.67 3.81
CA GLY A 195 8.87 14.43 2.45
C GLY A 195 9.99 13.39 2.41
N ASP A 196 10.83 13.45 1.38
CA ASP A 196 11.91 12.46 1.14
C ASP A 196 13.07 12.54 2.16
N LYS A 197 13.08 13.58 2.99
CA LYS A 197 14.11 13.77 4.03
C LYS A 197 13.69 13.29 5.41
N GLY A 198 12.43 12.89 5.59
CA GLY A 198 11.93 12.35 6.84
C GLY A 198 12.24 10.87 7.02
N ALA A 199 12.14 10.41 8.25
CA ALA A 199 12.25 9.01 8.58
C ALA A 199 10.95 8.24 8.29
N LEU A 200 11.10 6.99 7.91
CA LEU A 200 9.99 6.07 7.75
C LEU A 200 9.52 5.59 9.13
N ALA A 201 8.29 5.86 9.45
CA ALA A 201 7.60 5.45 10.67
C ALA A 201 6.12 5.23 10.37
N THR A 202 5.33 4.87 11.35
CA THR A 202 3.88 4.83 11.20
C THR A 202 3.21 6.06 11.85
N PHE A 203 2.00 6.34 11.40
CA PHE A 203 1.06 7.23 12.07
C PHE A 203 -0.35 6.66 11.90
N LEU A 204 -1.03 6.43 13.01
CA LEU A 204 -2.29 5.67 13.08
C LEU A 204 -2.13 4.29 12.41
N GLY A 205 -0.99 3.66 12.63
CA GLY A 205 -0.64 2.35 12.07
C GLY A 205 -0.34 2.32 10.58
N ARG A 206 -0.32 3.46 9.87
CA ARG A 206 -0.03 3.55 8.44
C ARG A 206 1.32 4.21 8.18
N ILE A 207 2.10 3.66 7.25
CA ILE A 207 3.44 4.15 6.90
C ILE A 207 3.40 5.63 6.47
N CYS A 208 4.27 6.43 7.08
CA CYS A 208 4.42 7.84 6.77
C CYS A 208 5.89 8.29 6.84
N SER A 209 6.15 9.51 6.35
CA SER A 209 7.43 10.20 6.52
C SER A 209 7.33 11.17 7.69
N THR A 210 8.14 10.97 8.74
CA THR A 210 8.10 11.75 9.98
C THR A 210 9.38 12.58 10.13
N SER A 211 9.24 13.79 10.67
CA SER A 211 10.39 14.64 11.00
C SER A 211 11.08 14.14 12.26
N GLU A 212 12.38 13.87 12.17
CA GLU A 212 13.20 13.52 13.33
C GLU A 212 13.78 14.74 14.06
N LEU A 213 13.48 15.94 13.58
CA LEU A 213 14.08 17.16 14.12
C LEU A 213 13.90 17.33 15.64
N PRO A 214 12.71 17.06 16.23
CA PRO A 214 12.54 17.09 17.69
C PRO A 214 13.50 16.15 18.39
N GLY A 215 13.55 14.87 17.98
CA GLY A 215 14.42 13.86 18.57
C GLY A 215 15.90 14.21 18.46
N LEU A 216 16.36 14.61 17.28
CA LEU A 216 17.75 15.01 17.03
C LEU A 216 18.20 16.21 17.90
N TRP A 217 17.30 17.15 18.16
CA TRP A 217 17.62 18.29 19.02
C TRP A 217 17.53 17.95 20.49
N THR A 218 16.62 17.05 20.88
CA THR A 218 16.61 16.50 22.23
C THR A 218 17.92 15.79 22.55
N GLU A 219 18.38 14.92 21.66
CA GLU A 219 19.67 14.22 21.81
C GLU A 219 20.85 15.21 21.89
N LYS A 220 20.91 16.18 20.97
CA LYS A 220 22.03 17.13 20.87
C LYS A 220 22.13 18.10 22.04
N PHE A 221 21.01 18.53 22.60
CA PHE A 221 20.96 19.60 23.62
C PHE A 221 20.45 19.11 24.98
N SER A 222 20.17 17.82 25.13
CA SER A 222 19.47 17.25 26.31
C SER A 222 18.18 18.02 26.65
N ALA A 223 17.46 18.45 25.59
CA ALA A 223 16.32 19.34 25.73
C ALA A 223 15.09 18.61 26.30
N ASN A 224 14.33 19.28 27.15
CA ASN A 224 13.02 18.84 27.55
C ASN A 224 12.06 18.95 26.36
N VAL A 225 11.09 18.02 26.24
CA VAL A 225 10.06 18.04 25.20
C VAL A 225 8.71 18.28 25.82
N VAL A 226 8.17 19.45 25.55
CA VAL A 226 6.82 19.88 25.95
C VAL A 226 5.91 19.83 24.73
N ILE A 227 4.76 19.17 24.84
CA ILE A 227 3.77 19.12 23.78
C ILE A 227 2.67 20.09 24.15
N ALA A 228 2.65 21.28 23.51
CA ALA A 228 1.62 22.28 23.71
C ALA A 228 0.56 22.15 22.62
N TYR A 229 -0.70 21.99 23.01
CA TYR A 229 -1.79 21.81 22.07
C TYR A 229 -3.06 22.58 22.47
N PRO A 230 -3.69 23.29 21.52
CA PRO A 230 -4.93 24.00 21.76
C PRO A 230 -6.14 23.06 21.68
N ARG A 231 -6.97 23.07 22.71
CA ARG A 231 -8.28 22.43 22.75
C ARG A 231 -9.36 23.48 22.51
N ARG A 232 -10.20 23.27 21.53
CA ARG A 232 -11.26 24.20 21.14
C ARG A 232 -12.35 24.26 22.21
N LEU A 233 -12.66 25.46 22.72
CA LEU A 233 -13.77 25.72 23.60
C LEU A 233 -14.99 26.31 22.87
N GLY A 234 -14.75 26.98 21.75
CA GLY A 234 -15.79 27.63 20.95
C GLY A 234 -15.22 28.35 19.73
N PHE A 235 -16.05 29.14 19.06
CA PHE A 235 -15.60 29.96 17.95
C PHE A 235 -14.54 30.97 18.44
N TRP A 236 -13.32 30.88 17.88
CA TRP A 236 -12.14 31.66 18.26
C TRP A 236 -11.82 31.64 19.77
N ARG A 237 -12.08 30.50 20.41
CA ARG A 237 -11.75 30.26 21.82
C ARG A 237 -11.10 28.88 21.96
N ALA A 238 -9.92 28.85 22.55
CA ALA A 238 -9.24 27.61 22.89
C ALA A 238 -8.46 27.74 24.20
N GLU A 239 -8.30 26.63 24.88
CA GLU A 239 -7.39 26.47 26.01
C GLU A 239 -6.16 25.70 25.55
N VAL A 240 -4.97 26.22 25.87
CA VAL A 240 -3.70 25.57 25.55
C VAL A 240 -3.30 24.69 26.71
N HIS A 241 -3.33 23.39 26.48
CA HIS A 241 -2.83 22.37 27.41
C HIS A 241 -1.37 22.04 27.09
N ALA A 242 -0.67 21.42 28.04
CA ALA A 242 0.69 20.97 27.86
C ALA A 242 0.91 19.62 28.51
N ASP A 243 1.52 18.70 27.76
CA ASP A 243 2.02 17.42 28.27
C ASP A 243 3.56 17.41 28.11
N MET A 244 4.28 16.77 29.05
CA MET A 244 5.72 16.56 28.92
C MET A 244 6.00 15.12 28.54
N LEU A 245 6.88 14.91 27.56
CA LEU A 245 7.43 13.58 27.33
C LEU A 245 8.44 13.24 28.46
N PRO A 246 8.52 11.95 28.85
CA PRO A 246 9.58 11.48 29.75
C PRO A 246 10.94 11.91 29.22
N LYS A 247 11.84 12.35 30.12
CA LYS A 247 13.19 12.76 29.72
C LYS A 247 13.92 11.56 29.13
N ASN A 248 14.20 11.64 27.85
CA ASN A 248 14.90 10.61 27.09
C ASN A 248 15.74 11.28 26.02
N THR A 249 16.99 10.88 25.89
CA THR A 249 17.94 11.43 24.92
C THR A 249 18.00 10.64 23.62
N ASP A 250 17.30 9.50 23.51
CA ASP A 250 17.22 8.76 22.25
C ASP A 250 16.30 9.49 21.26
N SER A 251 16.88 9.95 20.17
CA SER A 251 16.17 10.69 19.13
C SER A 251 15.05 9.88 18.45
N LYS A 252 15.22 8.56 18.35
CA LYS A 252 14.21 7.65 17.80
C LYS A 252 13.01 7.56 18.73
N PHE A 253 13.28 7.37 20.04
CA PHE A 253 12.24 7.33 21.05
C PHE A 253 11.38 8.60 21.03
N VAL A 254 11.99 9.79 21.07
CA VAL A 254 11.25 11.06 21.05
C VAL A 254 10.40 11.21 19.79
N THR A 255 10.96 10.84 18.63
CA THR A 255 10.23 10.90 17.34
C THR A 255 9.00 9.99 17.34
N LEU A 256 9.13 8.77 17.84
CA LEU A 256 8.04 7.80 17.91
C LEU A 256 7.01 8.15 18.98
N ALA A 257 7.46 8.61 20.14
CA ALA A 257 6.59 9.04 21.24
C ALA A 257 5.71 10.23 20.87
N LEU A 258 6.21 11.19 20.09
CA LEU A 258 5.41 12.31 19.58
C LEU A 258 4.29 11.83 18.65
N ASN A 259 4.59 10.87 17.73
CA ASN A 259 3.55 10.29 16.88
C ASN A 259 2.50 9.56 17.73
N GLN A 260 2.93 8.71 18.66
CA GLN A 260 2.03 7.94 19.53
C GLN A 260 1.17 8.85 20.40
N TRP A 261 1.75 9.91 20.98
CA TRP A 261 0.99 10.90 21.74
C TRP A 261 -0.16 11.49 20.92
N LEU A 262 0.14 11.93 19.68
CA LEU A 262 -0.89 12.51 18.82
C LEU A 262 -1.96 11.48 18.44
N GLU A 263 -1.56 10.25 18.11
CA GLU A 263 -2.50 9.14 17.85
C GLU A 263 -3.48 8.95 19.01
N THR A 264 -2.94 8.81 20.24
CA THR A 264 -3.76 8.63 21.46
C THR A 264 -4.75 9.78 21.66
N LYS A 265 -4.32 11.03 21.43
CA LYS A 265 -5.22 12.18 21.54
C LYS A 265 -6.32 12.18 20.47
N LEU A 266 -6.00 11.79 19.23
CA LEU A 266 -6.99 11.70 18.14
C LEU A 266 -7.94 10.52 18.31
N GLU A 267 -7.52 9.45 18.96
CA GLU A 267 -8.34 8.26 19.25
C GLU A 267 -9.27 8.48 20.45
N SER A 268 -8.82 9.23 21.46
CA SER A 268 -9.55 9.43 22.71
C SER A 268 -10.50 10.65 22.72
N ASP A 269 -10.34 11.61 21.80
CA ASP A 269 -11.13 12.85 21.77
C ASP A 269 -11.59 13.16 20.35
N ASP A 270 -12.88 12.95 20.10
CA ASP A 270 -13.53 13.20 18.80
C ASP A 270 -13.45 14.68 18.39
N ASP A 271 -13.43 15.61 19.35
CA ASP A 271 -13.31 17.05 19.06
C ASP A 271 -11.89 17.41 18.63
N LEU A 272 -10.86 16.88 19.31
CA LEU A 272 -9.47 17.01 18.85
C LEU A 272 -9.28 16.35 17.48
N CYS A 273 -9.82 15.15 17.29
CA CYS A 273 -9.79 14.46 16.00
C CYS A 273 -10.37 15.32 14.88
N ALA A 274 -11.56 15.88 15.09
CA ALA A 274 -12.20 16.77 14.12
C ALA A 274 -11.44 18.10 13.92
N SER A 275 -10.59 18.50 14.86
CA SER A 275 -9.78 19.71 14.78
C SER A 275 -8.44 19.52 14.07
N TRP A 276 -7.98 18.28 13.89
CA TRP A 276 -6.72 18.03 13.20
C TRP A 276 -6.83 18.28 11.69
N LEU A 277 -5.70 18.66 11.07
CA LEU A 277 -5.64 19.07 9.66
C LEU A 277 -5.71 17.87 8.71
N TRP A 278 -6.84 17.17 8.64
CA TRP A 278 -7.07 15.99 7.78
C TRP A 278 -6.90 16.25 6.29
N MET A 279 -7.02 17.51 5.84
CA MET A 279 -6.79 17.89 4.43
C MET A 279 -5.32 17.79 4.03
N HIS A 280 -4.39 17.75 4.99
CA HIS A 280 -2.99 17.45 4.74
C HIS A 280 -2.82 15.94 4.55
N ASN A 281 -2.27 15.54 3.39
CA ASN A 281 -1.97 14.13 3.16
C ASN A 281 -0.68 13.73 3.89
N ARG A 282 -0.80 13.28 5.14
CA ARG A 282 0.31 12.86 6.02
C ARG A 282 1.13 11.71 5.41
N TRP A 283 0.48 10.84 4.62
CA TRP A 283 1.05 9.60 4.07
C TRP A 283 1.52 9.72 2.61
N ARG A 284 1.57 10.93 2.04
CA ARG A 284 1.78 11.13 0.59
C ARG A 284 3.14 10.68 0.06
N THR A 285 4.20 10.63 0.87
CA THR A 285 5.56 10.29 0.40
C THR A 285 5.59 8.87 -0.15
N GLN A 286 4.94 7.91 0.53
CA GLN A 286 4.83 6.53 0.08
C GLN A 286 3.77 6.32 -1.03
N ASN A 287 3.12 7.40 -1.50
CA ASN A 287 2.15 7.35 -2.61
C ASN A 287 2.77 7.70 -3.97
N ARG A 288 4.07 7.88 -4.06
CA ARG A 288 4.76 8.09 -5.34
C ARG A 288 4.71 6.80 -6.17
N PRO A 289 4.34 6.85 -7.47
CA PRO A 289 4.18 5.65 -8.29
C PRO A 289 5.47 4.82 -8.43
N ASP A 290 6.63 5.48 -8.55
CA ASP A 290 7.95 4.87 -8.76
C ASP A 290 8.49 4.08 -7.56
N ILE A 291 7.96 4.32 -6.37
CA ILE A 291 8.33 3.59 -5.13
C ILE A 291 7.12 2.92 -4.47
N ARG A 292 5.98 2.85 -5.17
CA ARG A 292 4.73 2.43 -4.53
C ARG A 292 4.76 1.00 -3.99
N LEU A 293 5.48 0.13 -4.65
CA LEU A 293 5.55 -1.29 -4.30
C LEU A 293 6.74 -1.66 -3.40
N ARG A 294 7.41 -0.68 -2.79
CA ARG A 294 8.42 -0.89 -1.75
C ARG A 294 8.30 0.14 -0.63
N LEU A 295 8.95 -0.13 0.49
CA LEU A 295 9.18 0.85 1.55
C LEU A 295 10.56 1.48 1.32
N GLU A 296 10.60 2.80 1.16
CA GLU A 296 11.85 3.53 0.92
C GLU A 296 11.92 4.80 1.74
N ALA A 297 13.01 4.97 2.47
CA ALA A 297 13.41 6.22 3.11
C ALA A 297 14.91 6.20 3.40
N LYS A 298 15.51 7.38 3.54
CA LYS A 298 16.92 7.51 3.97
C LYS A 298 17.16 6.98 5.38
N ARG A 299 16.16 7.09 6.24
CA ARG A 299 16.14 6.56 7.60
C ARG A 299 14.89 5.74 7.79
N ASN A 300 15.06 4.56 8.36
CA ASN A 300 13.98 3.63 8.65
C ASN A 300 13.89 3.42 10.16
N LEU A 301 12.77 3.80 10.76
CA LEU A 301 12.49 3.62 12.19
C LEU A 301 11.53 2.46 12.46
N LEU A 302 11.11 1.68 11.44
CA LEU A 302 10.06 0.68 11.60
C LEU A 302 10.43 -0.42 12.60
N ASP A 303 11.69 -0.88 12.60
CA ASP A 303 12.14 -1.91 13.56
C ASP A 303 12.16 -1.35 14.99
N ALA A 304 12.66 -0.12 15.16
CA ALA A 304 12.61 0.57 16.45
C ALA A 304 11.16 0.82 16.89
N GLU A 305 10.28 1.16 15.97
CA GLU A 305 8.86 1.37 16.26
C GLU A 305 8.15 0.06 16.63
N MET A 306 8.41 -1.04 15.93
CA MET A 306 7.87 -2.36 16.30
C MET A 306 8.26 -2.74 17.72
N SER A 307 9.55 -2.56 18.08
CA SER A 307 10.02 -2.77 19.47
C SER A 307 9.33 -1.82 20.44
N PHE A 308 9.27 -0.53 20.13
CA PHE A 308 8.66 0.50 20.99
C PHE A 308 7.18 0.24 21.28
N ARG A 309 6.46 -0.29 20.27
CA ARG A 309 5.02 -0.59 20.37
C ARG A 309 4.70 -2.03 20.78
N GLY A 310 5.70 -2.91 20.91
CA GLY A 310 5.51 -4.33 21.15
C GLY A 310 4.84 -5.07 19.99
N TRP A 311 4.99 -4.60 18.77
CA TRP A 311 4.39 -5.22 17.59
C TRP A 311 5.25 -6.37 17.05
N ARG A 312 4.64 -7.52 16.79
CA ARG A 312 5.29 -8.65 16.12
C ARG A 312 5.43 -8.44 14.62
N ARG A 313 4.57 -7.60 14.02
CA ARG A 313 4.55 -7.24 12.60
C ARG A 313 3.95 -5.86 12.41
N LEU A 314 4.26 -5.23 11.28
CA LEU A 314 3.63 -3.95 10.90
C LEU A 314 2.12 -4.11 10.70
N PRO A 315 1.31 -3.13 11.14
CA PRO A 315 -0.10 -3.07 10.80
C PRO A 315 -0.30 -3.00 9.28
N ARG A 316 -1.21 -3.82 8.76
CA ARG A 316 -1.52 -3.86 7.32
C ARG A 316 -2.60 -2.83 6.97
N LYS A 317 -2.18 -1.60 6.79
CA LYS A 317 -3.07 -0.45 6.53
C LYS A 317 -3.02 0.09 5.10
N THR A 318 -2.02 -0.28 4.28
CA THR A 318 -1.95 0.07 2.86
C THR A 318 -2.70 -0.97 2.05
N ARG A 319 -3.75 -0.60 1.32
CA ARG A 319 -4.63 -1.54 0.62
C ARG A 319 -4.23 -1.68 -0.84
N ILE A 320 -3.75 -2.86 -1.20
CA ILE A 320 -3.36 -3.22 -2.57
C ILE A 320 -4.30 -4.29 -3.08
N VAL A 321 -5.05 -3.98 -4.12
CA VAL A 321 -5.91 -4.92 -4.82
C VAL A 321 -5.19 -5.42 -6.07
N VAL A 322 -5.15 -6.74 -6.25
CA VAL A 322 -4.54 -7.40 -7.40
C VAL A 322 -5.61 -8.11 -8.21
N ARG A 323 -5.82 -7.67 -9.44
CA ARG A 323 -6.69 -8.35 -10.40
C ARG A 323 -5.89 -9.44 -11.10
N LEU A 324 -6.12 -10.69 -10.68
CA LEU A 324 -5.44 -11.87 -11.21
C LEU A 324 -5.71 -12.07 -12.71
N PRO A 325 -4.80 -12.74 -13.43
CA PRO A 325 -5.07 -13.25 -14.77
C PRO A 325 -6.30 -14.18 -14.80
N ASN A 326 -6.76 -14.51 -16.00
CA ASN A 326 -7.98 -15.33 -16.15
C ASN A 326 -7.70 -16.84 -16.32
N TRP A 327 -6.44 -17.23 -16.47
CA TRP A 327 -6.00 -18.61 -16.69
C TRP A 327 -5.22 -19.13 -15.49
N LEU A 328 -5.44 -20.42 -15.14
CA LEU A 328 -4.79 -21.05 -13.99
C LEU A 328 -3.26 -20.98 -14.09
N GLY A 329 -2.71 -21.31 -15.26
CA GLY A 329 -1.25 -21.26 -15.47
C GLY A 329 -0.67 -19.87 -15.19
N ASP A 330 -1.34 -18.81 -15.68
CA ASP A 330 -0.93 -17.43 -15.44
C ASP A 330 -1.02 -17.05 -13.96
N VAL A 331 -2.08 -17.51 -13.27
CA VAL A 331 -2.24 -17.27 -11.82
C VAL A 331 -1.11 -17.92 -11.04
N VAL A 332 -0.78 -19.17 -11.36
CA VAL A 332 0.31 -19.91 -10.72
C VAL A 332 1.66 -19.25 -10.99
N MET A 333 1.94 -18.88 -12.25
CA MET A 333 3.19 -18.16 -12.63
C MET A 333 3.32 -16.79 -11.92
N LEU A 334 2.23 -16.17 -11.48
CA LEU A 334 2.25 -14.88 -10.79
C LEU A 334 2.64 -15.00 -9.31
N ILE A 335 2.46 -16.17 -8.68
CA ILE A 335 2.68 -16.38 -7.24
C ILE A 335 4.06 -15.92 -6.77
N PRO A 336 5.19 -16.24 -7.46
CA PRO A 336 6.51 -15.77 -7.06
C PRO A 336 6.60 -14.24 -6.90
N LEU A 337 5.89 -13.49 -7.75
CA LEU A 337 5.84 -12.02 -7.69
C LEU A 337 4.89 -11.51 -6.59
N LEU A 338 3.83 -12.23 -6.28
CA LEU A 338 2.96 -11.90 -5.14
C LEU A 338 3.71 -12.08 -3.82
N ARG A 339 4.55 -13.11 -3.69
CA ARG A 339 5.46 -13.30 -2.55
C ARG A 339 6.48 -12.16 -2.46
N ALA A 340 7.11 -11.79 -3.57
CA ALA A 340 8.00 -10.63 -3.63
C ALA A 340 7.29 -9.32 -3.23
N LEU A 341 6.04 -9.13 -3.64
CA LEU A 341 5.23 -7.97 -3.25
C LEU A 341 4.96 -7.97 -1.73
N ARG A 342 4.66 -9.11 -1.13
CA ARG A 342 4.47 -9.25 0.31
C ARG A 342 5.74 -8.88 1.10
N ILE A 343 6.92 -9.31 0.62
CA ILE A 343 8.22 -8.96 1.22
C ILE A 343 8.50 -7.46 1.07
N SER A 344 8.27 -6.89 -0.11
CA SER A 344 8.53 -5.48 -0.40
C SER A 344 7.56 -4.54 0.34
N ARG A 345 6.34 -5.00 0.66
CA ARG A 345 5.28 -4.23 1.34
C ARG A 345 4.64 -5.03 2.48
N PRO A 346 5.39 -5.24 3.58
CA PRO A 346 4.89 -5.95 4.76
C PRO A 346 3.71 -5.23 5.45
N ASP A 347 3.57 -3.91 5.24
CA ASP A 347 2.49 -3.06 5.71
C ASP A 347 1.22 -3.11 4.84
N ALA A 348 1.24 -3.86 3.73
CA ALA A 348 0.12 -3.90 2.81
C ALA A 348 -0.90 -4.98 3.19
N GLU A 349 -2.18 -4.61 3.13
CA GLU A 349 -3.32 -5.53 3.05
C GLU A 349 -3.52 -5.90 1.58
N LEU A 350 -3.25 -7.16 1.22
CA LEU A 350 -3.35 -7.65 -0.14
C LEU A 350 -4.68 -8.35 -0.37
N THR A 351 -5.49 -7.83 -1.28
CA THR A 351 -6.73 -8.46 -1.75
C THR A 351 -6.52 -8.97 -3.17
N LEU A 352 -6.69 -10.27 -3.39
CA LEU A 352 -6.68 -10.86 -4.73
C LEU A 352 -8.10 -10.97 -5.28
N ILE A 353 -8.30 -10.60 -6.54
CA ILE A 353 -9.60 -10.72 -7.23
C ILE A 353 -9.43 -11.65 -8.43
N GLY A 354 -10.17 -12.75 -8.45
CA GLY A 354 -10.07 -13.76 -9.51
C GLY A 354 -11.30 -14.66 -9.62
N LYS A 355 -11.24 -15.69 -10.47
CA LYS A 355 -12.29 -16.72 -10.54
C LYS A 355 -12.33 -17.52 -9.23
N ALA A 356 -13.52 -17.94 -8.80
CA ALA A 356 -13.68 -18.71 -7.56
C ALA A 356 -12.77 -19.95 -7.49
N VAL A 357 -12.57 -20.63 -8.62
CA VAL A 357 -11.73 -21.84 -8.71
C VAL A 357 -10.25 -21.58 -8.37
N PHE A 358 -9.77 -20.34 -8.40
CA PHE A 358 -8.37 -20.01 -8.06
C PHE A 358 -8.16 -19.71 -6.58
N GLN A 359 -9.23 -19.64 -5.78
CA GLN A 359 -9.15 -19.29 -4.36
C GLN A 359 -8.26 -20.27 -3.59
N THR A 360 -8.46 -21.58 -3.76
CA THR A 360 -7.66 -22.63 -3.11
C THR A 360 -6.16 -22.49 -3.41
N VAL A 361 -5.82 -22.15 -4.65
CA VAL A 361 -4.42 -21.93 -5.07
C VAL A 361 -3.85 -20.68 -4.40
N ALA A 362 -4.62 -19.61 -4.31
CA ALA A 362 -4.22 -18.37 -3.66
C ALA A 362 -4.03 -18.53 -2.15
N GLU A 363 -4.90 -19.31 -1.50
CA GLU A 363 -4.81 -19.66 -0.08
C GLU A 363 -3.57 -20.53 0.20
N ALA A 364 -3.30 -21.54 -0.63
CA ALA A 364 -2.10 -22.36 -0.53
C ALA A 364 -0.82 -21.55 -0.70
N ALA A 365 -0.85 -20.49 -1.50
CA ALA A 365 0.28 -19.58 -1.65
C ALA A 365 0.54 -18.71 -0.41
N GLY A 366 -0.45 -18.48 0.47
CA GLY A 366 -0.32 -17.76 1.73
C GLY A 366 0.05 -16.29 1.61
N VAL A 367 -0.14 -15.66 0.45
CA VAL A 367 0.34 -14.31 0.16
C VAL A 367 -0.69 -13.22 0.39
N ALA A 368 -1.98 -13.57 0.30
CA ALA A 368 -3.09 -12.63 0.38
C ALA A 368 -3.69 -12.58 1.79
N ASP A 369 -4.24 -11.43 2.14
CA ASP A 369 -5.07 -11.28 3.34
C ASP A 369 -6.53 -11.61 3.01
N HIS A 370 -6.96 -11.31 1.78
CA HIS A 370 -8.33 -11.53 1.31
C HIS A 370 -8.33 -12.06 -0.13
N TYR A 371 -9.30 -12.93 -0.41
CA TYR A 371 -9.64 -13.36 -1.76
C TYR A 371 -11.08 -12.97 -2.08
N GLU A 372 -11.30 -12.35 -3.24
CA GLU A 372 -12.62 -12.00 -3.73
C GLU A 372 -12.92 -12.70 -5.04
N SER A 373 -13.90 -13.58 -5.02
CA SER A 373 -14.36 -14.28 -6.20
C SER A 373 -15.14 -13.36 -7.13
N LEU A 374 -14.81 -13.39 -8.41
CA LEU A 374 -15.55 -12.65 -9.42
C LEU A 374 -16.99 -13.17 -9.52
N PRO A 375 -17.99 -12.30 -9.41
CA PRO A 375 -19.37 -12.68 -9.67
C PRO A 375 -19.59 -13.14 -11.13
N ALA A 376 -20.68 -13.85 -11.38
CA ALA A 376 -21.12 -14.13 -12.73
C ALA A 376 -21.31 -12.83 -13.53
N ARG A 377 -21.15 -12.91 -14.87
CA ARG A 377 -21.34 -11.76 -15.76
C ARG A 377 -22.76 -11.21 -15.66
N GLY A 378 -22.88 -9.89 -15.60
CA GLY A 378 -24.16 -9.20 -15.48
C GLY A 378 -24.07 -7.95 -14.61
N PRO A 379 -25.20 -7.35 -14.20
CA PRO A 379 -25.22 -6.14 -13.36
C PRO A 379 -24.50 -6.32 -12.01
N ALA A 380 -24.60 -7.51 -11.39
CA ALA A 380 -23.93 -7.83 -10.13
C ALA A 380 -22.40 -7.74 -10.26
N TYR A 381 -21.83 -8.12 -11.40
CA TYR A 381 -20.41 -8.01 -11.69
C TYR A 381 -19.91 -6.57 -11.59
N TRP A 382 -20.60 -5.63 -12.24
CA TRP A 382 -20.21 -4.21 -12.22
C TRP A 382 -20.47 -3.55 -10.87
N ARG A 383 -21.54 -3.96 -10.18
CA ARG A 383 -21.86 -3.52 -8.83
C ARG A 383 -20.76 -3.92 -7.85
N HIS A 384 -20.18 -5.11 -7.98
CA HIS A 384 -19.05 -5.57 -7.17
C HIS A 384 -17.87 -4.58 -7.24
N PHE A 385 -17.40 -4.24 -8.45
CA PHE A 385 -16.29 -3.27 -8.61
C PHE A 385 -16.66 -1.86 -8.15
N HIS A 386 -17.92 -1.46 -8.34
CA HIS A 386 -18.38 -0.19 -7.80
C HIS A 386 -18.38 -0.17 -6.26
N HIS A 387 -18.69 -1.27 -5.60
CA HIS A 387 -18.67 -1.37 -4.14
C HIS A 387 -17.26 -1.40 -3.56
N LEU A 388 -16.28 -1.97 -4.25
CA LEU A 388 -14.88 -1.94 -3.84
C LEU A 388 -14.36 -0.54 -3.53
N ARG A 389 -14.89 0.50 -4.16
CA ARG A 389 -14.50 1.89 -3.89
C ARG A 389 -14.74 2.34 -2.44
N PHE A 390 -15.69 1.72 -1.74
CA PHE A 390 -16.00 2.05 -0.34
C PHE A 390 -15.01 1.45 0.65
N ARG A 391 -14.17 0.52 0.20
CA ARG A 391 -13.02 0.02 0.96
C ARG A 391 -11.80 0.91 0.83
N HIS A 392 -11.87 2.00 0.04
CA HIS A 392 -10.78 2.94 -0.22
C HIS A 392 -9.44 2.26 -0.58
N PRO A 393 -9.38 1.40 -1.62
CA PRO A 393 -8.12 0.81 -2.02
C PRO A 393 -7.14 1.90 -2.48
N ASP A 394 -5.86 1.72 -2.13
CA ASP A 394 -4.78 2.65 -2.47
C ASP A 394 -4.22 2.38 -3.87
N VAL A 395 -4.06 1.09 -4.18
CA VAL A 395 -3.47 0.61 -5.44
C VAL A 395 -4.32 -0.50 -6.03
N TYR A 396 -4.47 -0.50 -7.33
CA TYR A 396 -5.09 -1.55 -8.12
C TYR A 396 -4.09 -2.03 -9.18
N LEU A 397 -3.58 -3.26 -9.04
CA LEU A 397 -2.65 -3.88 -9.97
C LEU A 397 -3.42 -4.75 -10.96
N LEU A 398 -3.29 -4.47 -12.26
CA LEU A 398 -3.94 -5.26 -13.32
C LEU A 398 -2.95 -6.17 -14.00
N PHE A 399 -3.21 -7.48 -13.93
CA PHE A 399 -2.54 -8.50 -14.74
C PHE A 399 -3.38 -8.92 -15.95
N THR A 400 -4.54 -8.27 -16.16
CA THR A 400 -5.34 -8.40 -17.36
C THR A 400 -5.07 -7.23 -18.33
N ASN A 401 -5.11 -7.52 -19.65
CA ASN A 401 -4.85 -6.53 -20.70
C ASN A 401 -6.10 -6.30 -21.58
N SER A 402 -7.28 -6.22 -20.96
CA SER A 402 -8.56 -6.06 -21.63
C SER A 402 -9.23 -4.74 -21.28
N PHE A 403 -10.06 -4.23 -22.19
CA PHE A 403 -10.95 -3.09 -21.95
C PHE A 403 -11.82 -3.29 -20.69
N ARG A 404 -12.30 -4.53 -20.47
CA ARG A 404 -13.08 -4.89 -19.27
C ARG A 404 -12.27 -4.66 -18.01
N GLY A 405 -11.02 -5.14 -17.94
CA GLY A 405 -10.15 -4.93 -16.79
C GLY A 405 -9.90 -3.45 -16.51
N ASP A 406 -9.83 -2.62 -17.56
CA ASP A 406 -9.71 -1.16 -17.40
C ASP A 406 -10.97 -0.55 -16.79
N LEU A 407 -12.16 -1.01 -17.21
CA LEU A 407 -13.43 -0.56 -16.65
C LEU A 407 -13.63 -1.04 -15.21
N GLU A 408 -13.25 -2.30 -14.90
CA GLU A 408 -13.20 -2.84 -13.54
C GLU A 408 -12.39 -1.90 -12.63
N ALA A 409 -11.16 -1.60 -13.02
CA ALA A 409 -10.27 -0.71 -12.27
C ALA A 409 -10.83 0.71 -12.12
N TRP A 410 -11.43 1.26 -13.17
CA TRP A 410 -12.00 2.61 -13.16
C TRP A 410 -13.18 2.72 -12.20
N LEU A 411 -14.04 1.71 -12.13
CA LEU A 411 -15.20 1.67 -11.23
C LEU A 411 -14.81 1.68 -9.75
N THR A 412 -13.67 1.09 -9.40
CA THR A 412 -13.18 1.10 -8.00
C THR A 412 -12.79 2.49 -7.52
N ARG A 413 -12.58 3.45 -8.44
CA ARG A 413 -12.07 4.79 -8.13
C ARG A 413 -10.74 4.78 -7.36
N THR A 414 -10.00 3.67 -7.39
CA THR A 414 -8.67 3.60 -6.79
C THR A 414 -7.77 4.70 -7.37
N PRO A 415 -7.04 5.46 -6.53
CA PRO A 415 -6.23 6.58 -7.00
C PRO A 415 -5.06 6.15 -7.90
N GLN A 416 -4.50 4.97 -7.66
CA GLN A 416 -3.40 4.41 -8.43
C GLN A 416 -3.81 3.08 -9.06
N ARG A 417 -3.98 3.10 -10.38
CA ARG A 417 -4.37 1.93 -11.19
C ARG A 417 -3.24 1.65 -12.17
N PHE A 418 -2.50 0.57 -11.89
CA PHE A 418 -1.30 0.19 -12.62
C PHE A 418 -1.58 -0.97 -13.57
N GLY A 419 -0.94 -0.95 -14.72
CA GLY A 419 -1.04 -2.02 -15.71
C GLY A 419 -0.04 -1.84 -16.85
N ILE A 420 0.06 -2.88 -17.68
CA ILE A 420 0.95 -2.91 -18.85
C ILE A 420 0.25 -2.27 -20.04
N LYS A 421 0.94 -1.39 -20.75
CA LYS A 421 0.51 -0.83 -22.04
C LYS A 421 1.35 -1.38 -23.17
N ARG A 422 0.72 -2.13 -24.06
CA ARG A 422 1.30 -2.58 -25.33
C ARG A 422 1.17 -1.52 -26.43
N PRO A 423 2.08 -1.52 -27.41
CA PRO A 423 1.96 -0.65 -28.58
C PRO A 423 0.58 -0.78 -29.24
N GLY A 424 0.03 0.34 -29.74
CA GLY A 424 -1.26 0.37 -30.42
C GLY A 424 -2.52 0.17 -29.56
N LYS A 425 -2.40 -0.17 -28.26
CA LYS A 425 -3.56 -0.37 -27.38
C LYS A 425 -3.79 0.82 -26.44
N LEU A 426 -5.02 1.33 -26.40
CA LEU A 426 -5.45 2.32 -25.41
C LEU A 426 -5.82 1.63 -24.09
N ARG A 427 -5.40 2.22 -22.98
CA ARG A 427 -5.66 1.74 -21.61
C ARG A 427 -6.21 2.90 -20.77
N PHE A 428 -7.48 3.26 -20.98
CA PHE A 428 -8.12 4.45 -20.40
C PHE A 428 -8.35 4.34 -18.89
N GLY A 429 -8.52 3.14 -18.36
CA GLY A 429 -8.75 2.88 -16.94
C GLY A 429 -7.52 3.07 -16.06
N LEU A 430 -6.31 3.08 -16.63
CA LEU A 430 -5.06 3.17 -15.89
C LEU A 430 -4.68 4.62 -15.58
N THR A 431 -4.19 4.86 -14.36
CA THR A 431 -3.58 6.14 -13.98
C THR A 431 -2.08 6.17 -14.29
N ASN A 432 -1.42 5.02 -14.20
CA ASN A 432 0.01 4.85 -14.45
C ASN A 432 0.22 3.57 -15.27
N GLN A 433 1.10 3.64 -16.26
CA GLN A 433 1.28 2.57 -17.25
C GLN A 433 2.75 2.18 -17.35
N TYR A 434 3.04 0.90 -17.20
CA TYR A 434 4.29 0.34 -17.69
C TYR A 434 4.18 0.14 -19.20
N ARG A 435 5.00 0.84 -19.95
CA ARG A 435 5.04 0.73 -21.42
C ARG A 435 6.13 -0.25 -21.81
N ILE A 436 5.75 -1.30 -22.53
CA ILE A 436 6.73 -2.23 -23.10
C ILE A 436 7.65 -1.43 -24.03
N PRO A 437 8.98 -1.56 -23.88
CA PRO A 437 9.94 -0.88 -24.76
C PRO A 437 9.69 -1.20 -26.23
N ARG A 438 9.89 -0.20 -27.10
CA ARG A 438 9.82 -0.42 -28.55
C ARG A 438 10.93 -1.39 -28.98
N GLY A 439 10.60 -2.37 -29.82
CA GLY A 439 11.53 -3.40 -30.26
C GLY A 439 11.70 -4.60 -29.31
N CYS A 440 11.00 -4.62 -28.17
CA CYS A 440 10.96 -5.80 -27.33
C CYS A 440 10.16 -6.91 -28.03
N ASP A 441 10.81 -8.04 -28.28
CA ASP A 441 10.16 -9.26 -28.76
C ASP A 441 9.61 -10.06 -27.57
N GLU A 442 8.32 -9.92 -27.30
CA GLU A 442 7.64 -10.67 -26.21
C GLU A 442 7.71 -12.20 -26.43
N SER A 443 8.01 -12.69 -27.64
CA SER A 443 8.13 -14.14 -27.88
C SER A 443 9.41 -14.75 -27.27
N GLN A 444 10.43 -13.94 -27.08
CA GLN A 444 11.72 -14.32 -26.49
C GLN A 444 11.79 -14.00 -24.98
N GLN A 445 10.75 -13.42 -24.40
CA GLN A 445 10.70 -13.03 -23.00
C GLN A 445 9.67 -13.85 -22.22
N HIS A 446 10.09 -14.39 -21.07
CA HIS A 446 9.16 -15.10 -20.20
C HIS A 446 8.10 -14.18 -19.62
N GLN A 447 6.85 -14.66 -19.49
CA GLN A 447 5.72 -13.89 -18.97
C GLN A 447 5.95 -13.39 -17.53
N LEU A 448 6.62 -14.20 -16.69
CA LEU A 448 7.02 -13.81 -15.33
C LEU A 448 7.96 -12.60 -15.35
N GLU A 449 8.95 -12.60 -16.25
CA GLU A 449 9.92 -11.51 -16.40
C GLU A 449 9.24 -10.21 -16.86
N LEU A 450 8.30 -10.30 -17.80
CA LEU A 450 7.51 -9.15 -18.22
C LEU A 450 6.72 -8.56 -17.04
N TRP A 451 6.12 -9.40 -16.21
CA TRP A 451 5.39 -8.95 -15.02
C TRP A 451 6.33 -8.44 -13.92
N GLU A 452 7.51 -9.01 -13.78
CA GLU A 452 8.55 -8.52 -12.88
C GLU A 452 8.99 -7.10 -13.27
N ASN A 453 9.29 -6.87 -14.56
CA ASN A 453 9.65 -5.56 -15.08
C ASN A 453 8.53 -4.52 -14.87
N TYR A 454 7.28 -4.95 -15.06
CA TYR A 454 6.12 -4.12 -14.75
C TYR A 454 6.05 -3.71 -13.28
N LEU A 455 6.21 -4.65 -12.34
CA LEU A 455 6.15 -4.34 -10.92
C LEU A 455 7.39 -3.55 -10.44
N ARG A 456 8.58 -3.85 -10.97
CA ARG A 456 9.81 -3.10 -10.70
C ARG A 456 9.72 -1.65 -11.14
N HIS A 457 9.06 -1.37 -12.25
CA HIS A 457 8.78 0.00 -12.70
C HIS A 457 7.99 0.81 -11.66
N PHE A 458 7.19 0.15 -10.84
CA PHE A 458 6.43 0.76 -9.74
C PHE A 458 7.06 0.50 -8.36
N GLY A 459 8.30 0.06 -8.34
CA GLY A 459 9.12 0.04 -7.14
C GLY A 459 9.34 -1.31 -6.49
N LEU A 460 8.81 -2.43 -7.02
CA LEU A 460 9.12 -3.75 -6.46
C LEU A 460 10.64 -3.95 -6.39
N ASN A 461 11.17 -4.30 -5.22
CA ASN A 461 12.61 -4.50 -5.01
C ASN A 461 13.00 -5.91 -4.58
N ALA A 462 12.07 -6.70 -4.03
CA ALA A 462 12.33 -8.10 -3.75
C ALA A 462 12.37 -8.94 -5.04
N ALA A 463 13.19 -9.99 -5.03
CA ALA A 463 13.22 -10.96 -6.11
C ALA A 463 12.01 -11.89 -6.06
N PRO A 464 11.55 -12.45 -7.21
CA PRO A 464 10.50 -13.46 -7.23
C PRO A 464 10.91 -14.69 -6.41
N ASP A 465 10.07 -15.08 -5.44
CA ASP A 465 10.30 -16.30 -4.66
C ASP A 465 9.70 -17.50 -5.39
N ARG A 466 10.56 -18.33 -5.97
CA ARG A 466 10.22 -19.51 -6.76
C ARG A 466 10.21 -20.82 -5.97
N ALA A 467 10.24 -20.75 -4.63
CA ALA A 467 10.11 -21.93 -3.80
C ALA A 467 8.72 -22.60 -3.99
N PRO A 468 8.62 -23.92 -3.99
CA PRO A 468 7.33 -24.62 -4.06
C PRO A 468 6.32 -24.16 -2.98
N LEU A 469 5.02 -24.35 -3.22
CA LEU A 469 3.94 -23.87 -2.33
C LEU A 469 3.87 -24.61 -0.99
N ALA A 470 4.18 -25.90 -0.98
CA ALA A 470 4.29 -26.69 0.25
C ALA A 470 5.50 -27.63 0.12
N ALA A 471 6.10 -28.03 1.25
CA ALA A 471 6.86 -29.25 1.28
C ALA A 471 5.90 -30.36 0.83
N ALA A 472 6.24 -31.01 -0.29
CA ALA A 472 5.40 -32.04 -0.86
C ALA A 472 4.90 -32.96 0.26
N THR A 473 3.58 -33.13 0.38
CA THR A 473 3.00 -34.28 1.07
C THR A 473 3.81 -35.51 0.64
N PRO A 474 4.14 -36.48 1.53
CA PRO A 474 4.87 -37.65 1.14
C PRO A 474 4.29 -38.17 -0.17
N ARG A 475 5.14 -38.42 -1.17
CA ARG A 475 4.72 -38.88 -2.51
C ARG A 475 4.22 -40.32 -2.41
N GLU A 476 3.10 -40.50 -1.73
CA GLU A 476 2.56 -41.80 -1.30
C GLU A 476 2.11 -42.67 -2.46
N SER A 477 1.72 -42.08 -3.59
CA SER A 477 1.08 -42.87 -4.64
C SER A 477 2.06 -43.58 -5.59
N GLY A 478 3.31 -43.15 -5.71
CA GLY A 478 4.27 -43.65 -6.69
C GLY A 478 3.82 -43.50 -8.15
N ARG A 479 2.60 -42.99 -8.40
CA ARG A 479 1.97 -42.89 -9.72
C ARG A 479 2.52 -41.75 -10.56
N ILE A 480 2.49 -41.94 -11.87
CA ILE A 480 2.79 -40.89 -12.85
C ILE A 480 1.48 -40.18 -13.23
N GLY A 481 1.41 -38.86 -13.00
CA GLY A 481 0.28 -38.04 -13.42
C GLY A 481 0.32 -37.74 -14.92
N LEU A 482 -0.83 -37.75 -15.57
CA LEU A 482 -0.97 -37.42 -16.99
C LEU A 482 -2.05 -36.34 -17.16
N ILE A 483 -1.73 -35.25 -17.89
CA ILE A 483 -2.71 -34.25 -18.32
C ILE A 483 -2.72 -34.20 -19.84
N ALA A 484 -3.67 -34.93 -20.42
CA ALA A 484 -3.82 -35.07 -21.87
C ALA A 484 -4.77 -34.02 -22.49
N GLY A 485 -5.57 -33.34 -21.66
CA GLY A 485 -6.51 -32.32 -22.10
C GLY A 485 -5.87 -30.99 -22.48
N SER A 486 -6.67 -30.12 -23.09
CA SER A 486 -6.39 -28.68 -23.31
C SER A 486 -7.69 -27.95 -23.56
N GLU A 487 -8.05 -26.98 -22.70
CA GLU A 487 -9.36 -26.36 -22.66
C GLU A 487 -9.70 -25.57 -23.96
N ASN A 488 -8.77 -24.77 -24.48
CA ASN A 488 -9.08 -23.81 -25.54
C ASN A 488 -8.32 -23.98 -26.86
N PHE A 489 -7.43 -24.94 -26.95
CA PHE A 489 -6.62 -25.13 -28.15
C PHE A 489 -6.31 -26.62 -28.40
N PRO A 490 -7.15 -27.32 -29.20
CA PRO A 490 -6.96 -28.74 -29.53
C PRO A 490 -5.57 -29.08 -30.08
N GLY A 491 -4.94 -28.17 -30.84
CA GLY A 491 -3.60 -28.37 -31.35
C GLY A 491 -2.48 -28.55 -30.30
N LYS A 492 -2.76 -28.22 -29.03
CA LYS A 492 -1.85 -28.49 -27.91
C LYS A 492 -1.97 -29.93 -27.37
N ARG A 493 -2.87 -30.74 -27.89
CA ARG A 493 -3.10 -32.09 -27.40
C ARG A 493 -2.15 -33.06 -28.08
N TRP A 494 -1.39 -33.78 -27.27
CA TRP A 494 -0.63 -34.94 -27.77
C TRP A 494 -1.63 -36.03 -28.15
N PRO A 495 -1.43 -36.78 -29.27
CA PRO A 495 -2.38 -37.78 -29.75
C PRO A 495 -2.73 -38.85 -28.72
N VAL A 496 -3.98 -39.32 -28.69
CA VAL A 496 -4.44 -40.40 -27.79
C VAL A 496 -3.59 -41.66 -27.93
N GLN A 497 -3.28 -42.02 -29.16
CA GLN A 497 -2.44 -43.19 -29.47
C GLN A 497 -1.03 -43.07 -28.86
N HIS A 498 -0.47 -41.88 -28.81
CA HIS A 498 0.84 -41.64 -28.22
C HIS A 498 0.78 -41.76 -26.67
N TRP A 499 -0.30 -41.28 -26.01
CA TRP A 499 -0.52 -41.51 -24.59
C TRP A 499 -0.64 -42.99 -24.26
N ARG A 500 -1.38 -43.76 -25.07
CA ARG A 500 -1.52 -45.20 -24.91
C ARG A 500 -0.16 -45.93 -25.11
N ALA A 501 0.58 -45.61 -26.17
CA ALA A 501 1.91 -46.15 -26.41
C ALA A 501 2.90 -45.84 -25.26
N LEU A 502 2.83 -44.68 -24.65
CA LEU A 502 3.60 -44.34 -23.46
C LEU A 502 3.26 -45.26 -22.27
N ILE A 503 1.96 -45.49 -22.00
CA ILE A 503 1.48 -46.37 -20.92
C ILE A 503 1.94 -47.83 -21.16
N GLU A 504 1.85 -48.31 -22.40
CA GLU A 504 2.30 -49.64 -22.82
C GLU A 504 3.79 -49.83 -22.69
N ALA A 505 4.60 -48.84 -23.03
CA ALA A 505 6.06 -48.86 -22.93
C ALA A 505 6.60 -48.88 -21.49
N MET A 506 5.73 -48.72 -20.49
CA MET A 506 6.09 -48.67 -19.06
C MET A 506 5.24 -49.62 -18.21
N PRO A 507 5.35 -50.95 -18.39
CA PRO A 507 4.47 -51.95 -17.80
C PRO A 507 4.44 -51.90 -16.25
N ASP A 508 5.52 -51.54 -15.61
CA ASP A 508 5.68 -51.55 -14.15
C ASP A 508 5.18 -50.23 -13.47
N GLN A 509 4.68 -49.26 -14.24
CA GLN A 509 4.25 -47.95 -13.71
C GLN A 509 2.74 -47.87 -13.69
N SER A 510 2.18 -47.23 -12.64
CA SER A 510 0.78 -46.87 -12.54
C SER A 510 0.58 -45.40 -12.88
N PHE A 511 -0.54 -45.10 -13.49
CA PHE A 511 -0.85 -43.75 -13.99
C PHE A 511 -2.13 -43.20 -13.39
N VAL A 512 -2.22 -41.85 -13.32
CA VAL A 512 -3.45 -41.14 -13.00
C VAL A 512 -3.71 -40.04 -14.02
N LEU A 513 -4.85 -40.07 -14.66
CA LEU A 513 -5.28 -39.08 -15.64
C LEU A 513 -6.05 -37.97 -14.95
N PHE A 514 -5.63 -36.74 -15.17
CA PHE A 514 -6.29 -35.54 -14.70
C PHE A 514 -6.86 -34.74 -15.88
N GLY A 515 -7.92 -34.00 -15.61
CA GLY A 515 -8.57 -33.12 -16.59
C GLY A 515 -9.86 -32.53 -16.05
N THR A 516 -10.43 -31.62 -16.80
CA THR A 516 -11.78 -31.09 -16.56
C THR A 516 -12.84 -32.08 -17.08
N SER A 517 -14.12 -31.80 -16.82
CA SER A 517 -15.22 -32.58 -17.42
C SER A 517 -15.20 -32.55 -18.96
N ALA A 518 -14.72 -31.47 -19.56
CA ALA A 518 -14.57 -31.35 -21.01
C ALA A 518 -13.48 -32.26 -21.60
N ASP A 519 -12.52 -32.72 -20.80
CA ASP A 519 -11.42 -33.61 -21.23
C ASP A 519 -11.78 -35.09 -21.11
N ARG A 520 -12.98 -35.43 -20.56
CA ARG A 520 -13.38 -36.80 -20.25
C ARG A 520 -13.35 -37.71 -21.46
N SER A 521 -13.85 -37.27 -22.61
CA SER A 521 -13.89 -38.10 -23.82
C SER A 521 -12.48 -38.55 -24.26
N ILE A 522 -11.47 -37.71 -24.06
CA ILE A 522 -10.08 -38.01 -24.39
C ILE A 522 -9.47 -38.94 -23.34
N THR A 523 -9.70 -38.64 -22.06
CA THR A 523 -9.12 -39.43 -20.97
C THR A 523 -9.78 -40.83 -20.85
N ASP A 524 -11.06 -40.97 -21.20
CA ASP A 524 -11.73 -42.26 -21.28
C ASP A 524 -11.12 -43.14 -22.39
N GLN A 525 -10.87 -42.58 -23.61
CA GLN A 525 -10.19 -43.27 -24.68
C GLN A 525 -8.77 -43.72 -24.31
N ILE A 526 -8.04 -42.90 -23.54
CA ILE A 526 -6.70 -43.29 -23.07
C ILE A 526 -6.79 -44.42 -22.04
N ALA A 527 -7.78 -44.41 -21.15
CA ALA A 527 -7.95 -45.37 -20.08
C ALA A 527 -8.60 -46.68 -20.53
N GLU A 528 -9.21 -46.70 -21.72
CA GLU A 528 -9.94 -47.86 -22.23
C GLU A 528 -9.07 -49.12 -22.28
N GLY A 529 -9.56 -50.23 -21.71
CA GLY A 529 -8.90 -51.51 -21.63
C GLY A 529 -7.88 -51.68 -20.51
N TYR A 530 -7.59 -50.64 -19.72
CA TYR A 530 -6.71 -50.74 -18.54
C TYR A 530 -7.53 -50.89 -17.26
N SER A 531 -7.02 -51.63 -16.27
CA SER A 531 -7.58 -51.66 -14.93
C SER A 531 -7.40 -50.32 -14.23
N THR A 532 -8.29 -49.97 -13.29
CA THR A 532 -8.20 -48.74 -12.50
C THR A 532 -6.95 -48.67 -11.59
N GLN A 533 -6.39 -49.84 -11.25
CA GLN A 533 -5.12 -49.93 -10.54
C GLN A 533 -3.96 -49.48 -11.42
N ARG A 534 -4.02 -49.76 -12.71
CA ARG A 534 -3.03 -49.39 -13.72
C ARG A 534 -3.18 -47.95 -14.19
N VAL A 535 -4.42 -47.56 -14.55
CA VAL A 535 -4.76 -46.22 -15.05
C VAL A 535 -6.02 -45.71 -14.38
N GLU A 536 -5.86 -44.85 -13.40
CA GLU A 536 -6.98 -44.20 -12.71
C GLU A 536 -7.41 -42.94 -13.47
N ASN A 537 -8.68 -42.85 -13.89
CA ASN A 537 -9.18 -41.64 -14.58
C ASN A 537 -9.97 -40.76 -13.60
N LEU A 538 -9.38 -39.59 -13.26
CA LEU A 538 -9.95 -38.59 -12.37
C LEU A 538 -10.48 -37.35 -13.13
N ALA A 539 -10.48 -37.34 -14.46
CA ALA A 539 -10.97 -36.19 -15.23
C ALA A 539 -12.42 -35.85 -14.89
N GLY A 540 -12.69 -34.64 -14.52
CA GLY A 540 -14.01 -34.14 -14.10
C GLY A 540 -14.55 -34.72 -12.80
N LYS A 541 -13.74 -35.43 -12.00
CA LYS A 541 -14.12 -36.04 -10.73
C LYS A 541 -13.53 -35.35 -9.49
N THR A 542 -12.73 -34.32 -9.67
CA THR A 542 -12.04 -33.62 -8.58
C THR A 542 -12.41 -32.13 -8.56
N ASN A 543 -12.60 -31.55 -7.38
CA ASN A 543 -12.52 -30.11 -7.19
C ASN A 543 -11.05 -29.65 -7.15
N MET A 544 -10.79 -28.34 -7.02
CA MET A 544 -9.44 -27.79 -7.05
C MET A 544 -8.56 -28.32 -5.90
N GLU A 545 -9.10 -28.43 -4.70
CA GLU A 545 -8.38 -28.94 -3.53
C GLU A 545 -7.99 -30.41 -3.71
N GLN A 546 -8.95 -31.24 -4.10
CA GLN A 546 -8.72 -32.67 -4.40
C GLN A 546 -7.71 -32.83 -5.55
N PHE A 547 -7.82 -31.98 -6.59
CA PHE A 547 -6.87 -31.98 -7.69
C PHE A 547 -5.45 -31.65 -7.20
N MET A 548 -5.28 -30.59 -6.40
CA MET A 548 -3.98 -30.24 -5.82
C MET A 548 -3.40 -31.37 -4.96
N ASN A 549 -4.21 -31.97 -4.08
CA ASN A 549 -3.78 -33.05 -3.20
C ASN A 549 -3.33 -34.29 -4.00
N ARG A 550 -4.14 -34.71 -4.98
CA ARG A 550 -3.81 -35.88 -5.83
C ARG A 550 -2.61 -35.60 -6.73
N LEU A 551 -2.49 -34.39 -7.26
CA LEU A 551 -1.37 -33.95 -8.09
C LEU A 551 -0.07 -33.89 -7.28
N GLY A 552 -0.09 -33.32 -6.07
CA GLY A 552 1.06 -33.25 -5.16
C GLY A 552 1.59 -34.63 -4.75
N GLY A 553 0.72 -35.65 -4.69
CA GLY A 553 1.10 -37.03 -4.42
C GLY A 553 1.74 -37.78 -5.61
N CYS A 554 1.75 -37.23 -6.82
CA CYS A 554 2.36 -37.86 -7.97
C CYS A 554 3.89 -37.85 -7.89
N ARG A 555 4.53 -38.94 -8.36
CA ARG A 555 5.99 -39.03 -8.50
C ARG A 555 6.53 -38.08 -9.57
N LEU A 556 5.78 -37.91 -10.65
CA LEU A 556 6.07 -37.09 -11.82
C LEU A 556 4.77 -36.72 -12.52
N LEU A 557 4.73 -35.58 -13.19
CA LEU A 557 3.67 -35.23 -14.14
C LEU A 557 4.18 -35.16 -15.57
N VAL A 558 3.48 -35.82 -16.51
CA VAL A 558 3.60 -35.54 -17.95
C VAL A 558 2.36 -34.77 -18.39
N SER A 559 2.55 -33.63 -19.02
CA SER A 559 1.44 -32.74 -19.33
C SER A 559 1.63 -31.98 -20.64
N ASN A 560 0.55 -31.81 -21.39
CA ASN A 560 0.48 -30.75 -22.39
C ASN A 560 0.68 -29.37 -21.71
N ASP A 561 0.97 -28.31 -22.50
CA ASP A 561 1.03 -26.94 -22.01
C ASP A 561 -0.34 -26.47 -21.45
N THR A 562 -0.53 -26.67 -20.16
CA THR A 562 -1.79 -26.42 -19.43
C THR A 562 -1.57 -25.78 -18.05
N GLY A 563 -2.64 -25.25 -17.45
CA GLY A 563 -2.59 -24.72 -16.08
C GLY A 563 -2.19 -25.77 -15.03
N GLY A 564 -2.53 -27.05 -15.24
CA GLY A 564 -2.17 -28.15 -14.35
C GLY A 564 -0.66 -28.44 -14.34
N MET A 565 0.03 -28.25 -15.47
CA MET A 565 1.49 -28.32 -15.57
C MET A 565 2.17 -27.34 -14.62
N HIS A 566 1.72 -26.09 -14.64
CA HIS A 566 2.25 -25.03 -13.76
C HIS A 566 1.94 -25.33 -12.29
N LEU A 567 0.73 -25.85 -12.01
CA LEU A 567 0.33 -26.18 -10.65
C LEU A 567 1.18 -27.33 -10.09
N ALA A 568 1.47 -28.38 -10.87
CA ALA A 568 2.37 -29.45 -10.47
C ALA A 568 3.77 -28.94 -10.13
N ASN A 569 4.32 -28.08 -10.99
CA ASN A 569 5.62 -27.45 -10.76
C ASN A 569 5.60 -26.60 -9.46
N ALA A 570 4.51 -25.86 -9.23
CA ALA A 570 4.33 -25.09 -7.99
C ALA A 570 4.18 -25.98 -6.75
N MET A 571 3.61 -27.17 -6.89
CA MET A 571 3.50 -28.18 -5.81
C MET A 571 4.80 -28.97 -5.58
N GLY A 572 5.87 -28.66 -6.28
CA GLY A 572 7.16 -29.35 -6.15
C GLY A 572 7.24 -30.69 -6.90
N VAL A 573 6.22 -31.03 -7.70
CA VAL A 573 6.20 -32.26 -8.50
C VAL A 573 7.11 -32.07 -9.71
N PRO A 574 8.02 -33.02 -10.03
CA PRO A 574 8.77 -33.01 -11.28
C PRO A 574 7.81 -33.01 -12.48
N VAL A 575 8.15 -32.22 -13.52
CA VAL A 575 7.26 -32.05 -14.69
C VAL A 575 7.99 -32.33 -15.99
N ILE A 576 7.35 -33.11 -16.85
CA ILE A 576 7.66 -33.18 -18.29
C ILE A 576 6.57 -32.40 -19.03
N GLY A 577 6.90 -31.23 -19.56
CA GLY A 577 6.00 -30.40 -20.35
C GLY A 577 6.14 -30.69 -21.85
N LEU A 578 5.00 -31.01 -22.50
CA LEU A 578 4.94 -31.26 -23.93
C LEU A 578 4.57 -29.99 -24.67
N PHE A 579 5.50 -29.40 -25.40
CA PHE A 579 5.31 -28.16 -26.15
C PHE A 579 5.48 -28.40 -27.64
N GLY A 580 4.50 -28.12 -28.41
CA GLY A 580 4.54 -28.16 -29.88
C GLY A 580 4.22 -26.78 -30.46
N PRO A 581 2.93 -26.42 -30.60
CA PRO A 581 2.54 -25.16 -31.21
C PRO A 581 2.75 -23.94 -30.30
N THR A 582 2.94 -24.14 -29.01
CA THR A 582 3.09 -23.08 -28.00
C THR A 582 4.54 -22.80 -27.66
N ASN A 583 4.77 -21.63 -27.07
CA ASN A 583 6.10 -21.10 -26.82
C ASN A 583 6.55 -21.36 -25.36
N PRO A 584 7.42 -22.35 -25.09
CA PRO A 584 7.91 -22.67 -23.75
C PRO A 584 8.80 -21.55 -23.17
N VAL A 585 9.48 -20.77 -24.02
CA VAL A 585 10.28 -19.62 -23.55
C VAL A 585 9.38 -18.61 -22.84
N ARG A 586 8.16 -18.42 -23.35
CA ARG A 586 7.20 -17.46 -22.81
C ARG A 586 6.43 -18.00 -21.61
N THR A 587 6.02 -19.26 -21.64
CA THR A 587 5.05 -19.84 -20.69
C THR A 587 5.54 -21.12 -20.03
N GLY A 588 6.84 -21.37 -19.96
CA GLY A 588 7.37 -22.52 -19.23
C GLY A 588 7.11 -22.44 -17.72
N PRO A 589 7.21 -23.54 -16.97
CA PRO A 589 7.12 -23.56 -15.52
C PRO A 589 8.18 -22.69 -14.84
N VAL A 590 7.85 -22.08 -13.68
CA VAL A 590 8.69 -21.04 -13.06
C VAL A 590 9.24 -21.40 -11.67
N PHE A 591 8.70 -22.43 -11.01
CA PHE A 591 9.13 -22.81 -9.67
C PHE A 591 10.40 -23.69 -9.71
N ASN A 592 11.15 -23.66 -8.62
CA ASN A 592 12.40 -24.41 -8.45
C ASN A 592 12.12 -25.91 -8.19
N SER A 593 11.50 -26.57 -9.15
CA SER A 593 11.21 -28.00 -9.16
C SER A 593 11.74 -28.59 -10.46
N PRO A 594 12.11 -29.87 -10.53
CA PRO A 594 12.64 -30.46 -11.76
C PRO A 594 11.66 -30.29 -12.93
N VAL A 595 12.14 -29.76 -14.05
CA VAL A 595 11.33 -29.55 -15.26
C VAL A 595 12.13 -30.00 -16.48
N GLN A 596 11.50 -30.79 -17.32
CA GLN A 596 11.99 -31.09 -18.65
C GLN A 596 10.95 -30.66 -19.70
N ILE A 597 11.35 -29.81 -20.62
CA ILE A 597 10.50 -29.41 -21.75
C ILE A 597 10.87 -30.30 -22.94
N LEU A 598 9.85 -30.95 -23.50
CA LEU A 598 9.99 -31.76 -24.70
C LEU A 598 9.26 -31.13 -25.87
N GLN A 599 9.94 -31.01 -27.00
CA GLN A 599 9.38 -30.47 -28.24
C GLN A 599 9.64 -31.49 -29.39
N PRO A 600 8.80 -31.46 -30.43
CA PRO A 600 9.06 -32.25 -31.66
C PRO A 600 10.45 -31.99 -32.24
N PRO A 601 11.06 -32.96 -32.93
CA PRO A 601 12.32 -32.73 -33.62
C PRO A 601 12.23 -31.56 -34.60
N GLY A 602 13.27 -30.70 -34.61
CA GLY A 602 13.29 -29.50 -35.47
C GLY A 602 12.36 -28.36 -35.08
N CYS A 603 11.58 -28.51 -34.00
CA CYS A 603 10.71 -27.43 -33.52
C CYS A 603 11.56 -26.26 -32.98
N PRO A 604 11.27 -25.00 -33.38
CA PRO A 604 11.93 -23.83 -32.79
C PRO A 604 11.74 -23.75 -31.28
N ARG A 605 12.70 -23.19 -30.57
CA ARG A 605 12.60 -22.98 -29.11
C ARG A 605 11.34 -22.20 -28.72
N THR A 606 10.83 -21.37 -29.61
CA THR A 606 9.60 -20.55 -29.41
C THR A 606 8.33 -21.28 -29.80
N GLY A 607 8.39 -22.58 -30.10
CA GLY A 607 7.23 -23.37 -30.53
C GLY A 607 6.95 -23.26 -32.02
N GLY A 608 5.80 -23.80 -32.45
CA GLY A 608 5.33 -23.80 -33.83
C GLY A 608 5.32 -25.21 -34.48
N GLY A 609 5.84 -26.25 -33.79
CA GLY A 609 5.78 -27.63 -34.24
C GLY A 609 4.47 -28.34 -33.89
N SER A 610 4.16 -29.45 -34.56
CA SER A 610 3.02 -30.30 -34.24
C SER A 610 3.37 -31.33 -33.16
N LEU A 611 2.55 -31.48 -32.13
CA LEU A 611 2.74 -32.54 -31.11
C LEU A 611 2.60 -33.97 -31.67
N THR A 612 2.04 -34.16 -32.87
CA THR A 612 2.00 -35.46 -33.53
C THR A 612 3.39 -35.99 -33.81
N ASP A 613 4.38 -35.11 -34.02
CA ASP A 613 5.74 -35.44 -34.36
C ASP A 613 6.64 -35.73 -33.15
N LEU A 614 6.12 -35.50 -31.93
CA LEU A 614 6.79 -35.88 -30.68
C LEU A 614 6.51 -37.36 -30.37
N LEU A 615 7.50 -38.21 -30.55
CA LEU A 615 7.32 -39.66 -30.39
C LEU A 615 7.24 -40.09 -28.92
N PRO A 616 6.43 -41.13 -28.62
CA PRO A 616 6.31 -41.68 -27.26
C PRO A 616 7.65 -42.11 -26.65
N ALA A 617 8.55 -42.68 -27.44
CA ALA A 617 9.87 -43.11 -27.00
C ALA A 617 10.71 -41.96 -26.39
N THR A 618 10.60 -40.75 -26.94
CA THR A 618 11.25 -39.54 -26.40
C THR A 618 10.72 -39.18 -25.01
N VAL A 619 9.41 -39.29 -24.81
CA VAL A 619 8.76 -38.98 -23.53
C VAL A 619 9.10 -40.05 -22.49
N VAL A 620 9.11 -41.34 -22.88
CA VAL A 620 9.54 -42.48 -22.03
C VAL A 620 10.98 -42.30 -21.55
N ALA A 621 11.89 -41.92 -22.46
CA ALA A 621 13.28 -41.62 -22.12
C ALA A 621 13.37 -40.47 -21.10
N GLY A 622 12.61 -39.38 -21.29
CA GLY A 622 12.53 -38.29 -20.34
C GLY A 622 12.02 -38.71 -18.95
N ILE A 623 10.98 -39.57 -18.89
CA ILE A 623 10.50 -40.15 -17.64
C ILE A 623 11.59 -40.95 -16.93
N ARG A 624 12.25 -41.83 -17.64
CA ARG A 624 13.32 -42.69 -17.09
C ARG A 624 14.48 -41.86 -16.52
N ASN A 625 14.88 -40.80 -17.21
CA ASN A 625 15.93 -39.89 -16.75
C ASN A 625 15.56 -39.21 -15.42
N ILE A 626 14.32 -38.68 -15.29
CA ILE A 626 13.87 -38.02 -14.05
C ILE A 626 13.69 -39.03 -12.93
N VAL A 627 13.11 -40.21 -13.22
CA VAL A 627 12.81 -41.25 -12.21
C VAL A 627 14.07 -41.98 -11.79
N GLY A 628 15.06 -42.16 -12.68
CA GLY A 628 16.34 -42.82 -12.42
C GLY A 628 17.40 -41.96 -11.71
N GLY A 629 17.08 -40.70 -11.39
CA GLY A 629 17.97 -39.80 -10.64
C GLY A 629 19.08 -39.13 -11.47
N THR A 630 19.07 -39.30 -12.79
CA THR A 630 19.96 -38.57 -13.72
C THR A 630 19.23 -37.32 -14.23
N ILE A 631 19.18 -36.28 -13.41
CA ILE A 631 18.78 -34.94 -13.87
C ILE A 631 20.06 -34.20 -14.27
N PRO A 632 20.16 -33.66 -15.52
CA PRO A 632 21.30 -32.86 -15.92
C PRO A 632 21.42 -31.55 -15.16
#